data_a47fc35614ce9661124f2c865445b970
#
_entry.id   a47fc35614ce9661124f2c865445b970
#
_cell.length_a   1.000
_cell.length_b   1.000
_cell.length_c   1.000
_cell.angle_alpha   90.00
_cell.angle_beta   90.00
_cell.angle_gamma   90.00
#
_symmetry.space_group_name_H-M   'P 1'
#
loop_
_entity.id
_entity.type
_entity.pdbx_description
1 polymer ?
#
loop_
_entity_poly.entity_id
_entity_poly.type
_entity_poly.pdbx_seq_one_letter_code
_entity_poly.pdbx_strand_id
1 'polypeptide(L)'
;LLGGVALGVLVLAGLAWGMRVTDARPFCSSCHIMEQAARTHKLSPHAKLACNECHAPTALLSKLPFKAKEGARAFYMNTLGDVDLPIVAGMATKDVVNANCKACHFATNENVASMDAKPYCVDCHRSAQHMRMKPISTRMVADE
;
A
#
# COMPACT_ATOMS: atom_id res chain seq x y z
N LEU A 1 18.60 -36.38 6.24
CA LEU A 1 19.09 -35.12 5.65
C LEU A 1 18.20 -34.65 4.50
N LEU A 2 17.94 -35.48 3.47
CA LEU A 2 17.08 -35.13 2.32
C LEU A 2 15.65 -34.73 2.72
N GLY A 3 15.02 -35.42 3.68
CA GLY A 3 13.69 -35.07 4.17
C GLY A 3 13.64 -33.71 4.87
N GLY A 4 14.67 -33.34 5.64
CA GLY A 4 14.76 -32.02 6.26
C GLY A 4 14.93 -30.88 5.23
N VAL A 5 15.75 -31.12 4.21
CA VAL A 5 15.91 -30.13 3.12
C VAL A 5 14.62 -29.96 2.35
N ALA A 6 13.92 -31.04 1.99
CA ALA A 6 12.64 -30.96 1.29
C ALA A 6 11.58 -30.20 2.11
N LEU A 7 11.48 -30.49 3.41
CA LEU A 7 10.57 -29.75 4.31
C LEU A 7 10.92 -28.27 4.37
N GLY A 8 12.20 -27.92 4.50
CA GLY A 8 12.66 -26.52 4.50
C GLY A 8 12.29 -25.78 3.22
N VAL A 9 12.48 -26.39 2.07
CA VAL A 9 12.10 -25.82 0.77
C VAL A 9 10.59 -25.60 0.68
N LEU A 10 9.78 -26.57 1.11
CA LEU A 10 8.31 -26.44 1.11
C LEU A 10 7.84 -25.31 2.03
N VAL A 11 8.42 -25.16 3.21
CA VAL A 11 8.09 -24.08 4.15
C VAL A 11 8.45 -22.72 3.53
N LEU A 12 9.65 -22.57 2.97
CA LEU A 12 10.06 -21.32 2.33
C LEU A 12 9.21 -20.97 1.12
N ALA A 13 8.88 -21.95 0.29
CA ALA A 13 7.98 -21.76 -0.86
C ALA A 13 6.57 -21.34 -0.41
N GLY A 14 6.04 -21.98 0.64
CA GLY A 14 4.75 -21.62 1.24
C GLY A 14 4.74 -20.20 1.79
N LEU A 15 5.79 -19.79 2.49
CA LEU A 15 5.94 -18.42 3.00
C LEU A 15 6.02 -17.41 1.86
N ALA A 16 6.82 -17.68 0.83
CA ALA A 16 6.97 -16.80 -0.33
C ALA A 16 5.63 -16.65 -1.09
N TRP A 17 4.92 -17.75 -1.27
CA TRP A 17 3.61 -17.75 -1.91
C TRP A 17 2.57 -16.98 -1.05
N GLY A 18 2.51 -17.25 0.25
CA GLY A 18 1.63 -16.55 1.20
C GLY A 18 1.88 -15.05 1.21
N MET A 19 3.15 -14.62 1.16
CA MET A 19 3.51 -13.20 1.04
C MET A 19 2.94 -12.58 -0.24
N ARG A 20 3.08 -13.24 -1.39
CA ARG A 20 2.54 -12.76 -2.67
C ARG A 20 1.02 -12.63 -2.66
N VAL A 21 0.34 -13.66 -2.15
CA VAL A 21 -1.14 -13.65 -2.06
C VAL A 21 -1.62 -12.51 -1.16
N THR A 22 -1.01 -12.36 0.02
CA THR A 22 -1.38 -11.32 0.98
C THR A 22 -0.91 -9.92 0.63
N ASP A 23 -0.06 -9.76 -0.38
CA ASP A 23 0.32 -8.46 -0.93
C ASP A 23 -0.66 -7.97 -2.01
N ALA A 24 -1.38 -8.89 -2.62
CA ALA A 24 -2.20 -8.61 -3.79
C ALA A 24 -3.54 -7.95 -3.45
N ARG A 25 -4.07 -7.18 -4.41
CA ARG A 25 -5.36 -6.48 -4.29
C ARG A 25 -6.52 -7.39 -3.89
N PRO A 26 -6.70 -8.61 -4.46
CA PRO A 26 -7.81 -9.47 -4.07
C PRO A 26 -7.86 -9.79 -2.58
N PHE A 27 -6.70 -9.97 -1.95
CA PHE A 27 -6.62 -10.18 -0.51
C PHE A 27 -7.05 -8.93 0.27
N CYS A 28 -6.51 -7.75 -0.06
CA CYS A 28 -6.85 -6.51 0.62
C CYS A 28 -8.34 -6.14 0.45
N SER A 29 -8.89 -6.35 -0.75
CA SER A 29 -10.30 -6.06 -1.05
C SER A 29 -11.30 -7.07 -0.50
N SER A 30 -10.84 -8.16 0.14
CA SER A 30 -11.73 -9.08 0.85
C SER A 30 -12.33 -8.47 2.12
N CYS A 31 -11.73 -7.39 2.65
CA CYS A 31 -12.30 -6.61 3.75
C CYS A 31 -13.16 -5.47 3.20
N HIS A 32 -14.41 -5.34 3.68
CA HIS A 32 -15.37 -4.35 3.18
C HIS A 32 -14.86 -2.91 3.31
N ILE A 33 -14.12 -2.59 4.38
CA ILE A 33 -13.55 -1.26 4.61
C ILE A 33 -12.51 -0.85 3.55
N MET A 34 -11.88 -1.82 2.87
CA MET A 34 -10.84 -1.60 1.86
C MET A 34 -11.39 -1.59 0.43
N GLU A 35 -12.69 -1.84 0.22
CA GLU A 35 -13.28 -1.93 -1.12
C GLU A 35 -13.07 -0.64 -1.94
N GLN A 36 -13.34 0.51 -1.32
CA GLN A 36 -13.18 1.80 -2.00
C GLN A 36 -11.71 2.06 -2.39
N ALA A 37 -10.77 1.75 -1.50
CA ALA A 37 -9.34 1.90 -1.79
C ALA A 37 -8.90 0.97 -2.94
N ALA A 38 -9.35 -0.28 -2.95
CA ALA A 38 -9.05 -1.24 -4.01
C ALA A 38 -9.65 -0.80 -5.37
N ARG A 39 -10.88 -0.25 -5.35
CA ARG A 39 -11.57 0.25 -6.55
C ARG A 39 -10.85 1.46 -7.15
N THR A 40 -10.50 2.45 -6.33
CA THR A 40 -9.78 3.64 -6.77
C THR A 40 -8.36 3.34 -7.24
N HIS A 41 -7.67 2.37 -6.60
CA HIS A 41 -6.38 1.87 -7.06
C HIS A 41 -6.49 1.22 -8.45
N LYS A 42 -7.53 0.41 -8.71
CA LYS A 42 -7.76 -0.22 -10.02
C LYS A 42 -7.86 0.79 -11.17
N LEU A 43 -8.28 2.01 -10.87
CA LEU A 43 -8.43 3.09 -11.85
C LEU A 43 -7.18 3.99 -11.96
N SER A 44 -6.18 3.77 -11.11
CA SER A 44 -4.96 4.59 -11.06
C SER A 44 -3.91 4.15 -12.10
N PRO A 45 -2.92 4.99 -12.42
CA PRO A 45 -1.77 4.60 -13.24
C PRO A 45 -0.99 3.40 -12.67
N HIS A 46 -1.05 3.15 -11.37
CA HIS A 46 -0.38 2.06 -10.66
C HIS A 46 -1.26 0.81 -10.49
N ALA A 47 -2.36 0.69 -11.23
CA ALA A 47 -3.35 -0.41 -11.11
C ALA A 47 -2.77 -1.82 -11.24
N LYS A 48 -1.61 -1.99 -11.86
CA LYS A 48 -0.94 -3.28 -12.06
C LYS A 48 -0.09 -3.72 -10.86
N LEU A 49 0.25 -2.79 -9.97
CA LEU A 49 1.07 -3.07 -8.79
C LEU A 49 0.24 -3.75 -7.70
N ALA A 50 0.89 -4.55 -6.86
CA ALA A 50 0.28 -5.08 -5.66
C ALA A 50 0.17 -3.97 -4.58
N CYS A 51 -0.83 -4.05 -3.71
CA CYS A 51 -1.06 -3.02 -2.68
C CYS A 51 0.18 -2.81 -1.80
N ASN A 52 0.83 -3.90 -1.38
CA ASN A 52 2.00 -3.84 -0.51
C ASN A 52 3.32 -3.49 -1.23
N GLU A 53 3.33 -3.29 -2.54
CA GLU A 53 4.47 -2.65 -3.21
C GLU A 53 4.59 -1.17 -2.82
N CYS A 54 3.48 -0.53 -2.48
CA CYS A 54 3.44 0.83 -1.96
C CYS A 54 3.30 0.87 -0.43
N HIS A 55 2.43 0.03 0.14
CA HIS A 55 2.00 0.11 1.53
C HIS A 55 2.85 -0.68 2.53
N ALA A 56 3.86 -1.43 2.11
CA ALA A 56 4.77 -2.15 3.00
C ALA A 56 6.23 -1.87 2.68
N PRO A 57 7.14 -1.97 3.64
CA PRO A 57 8.58 -1.89 3.39
C PRO A 57 9.04 -2.94 2.38
N THR A 58 10.03 -2.60 1.56
CA THR A 58 10.57 -3.53 0.54
C THR A 58 11.49 -4.60 1.13
N ALA A 59 12.25 -4.27 2.18
CA ALA A 59 13.17 -5.22 2.81
C ALA A 59 12.39 -6.28 3.62
N LEU A 60 12.69 -7.56 3.41
CA LEU A 60 11.97 -8.69 4.01
C LEU A 60 11.93 -8.65 5.55
N LEU A 61 13.06 -8.29 6.18
CA LEU A 61 13.18 -8.23 7.64
C LEU A 61 12.27 -7.16 8.28
N SER A 62 12.05 -6.05 7.60
CA SER A 62 11.11 -5.00 8.05
C SER A 62 9.68 -5.27 7.58
N LYS A 63 9.51 -5.92 6.44
CA LYS A 63 8.20 -6.24 5.86
C LYS A 63 7.40 -7.21 6.71
N LEU A 64 8.03 -8.27 7.23
CA LEU A 64 7.35 -9.30 8.03
C LEU A 64 6.70 -8.73 9.31
N PRO A 65 7.44 -8.08 10.22
CA PRO A 65 6.82 -7.52 11.42
C PRO A 65 5.84 -6.39 11.10
N PHE A 66 6.11 -5.59 10.08
CA PHE A 66 5.19 -4.55 9.61
C PHE A 66 3.85 -5.17 9.17
N LYS A 67 3.86 -6.20 8.33
CA LYS A 67 2.64 -6.87 7.88
C LYS A 67 1.88 -7.56 9.02
N ALA A 68 2.58 -8.17 9.95
CA ALA A 68 1.95 -8.80 11.11
C ALA A 68 1.20 -7.76 11.95
N LYS A 69 1.82 -6.63 12.25
CA LYS A 69 1.22 -5.53 13.00
C LYS A 69 0.04 -4.90 12.27
N GLU A 70 0.23 -4.49 11.01
CA GLU A 70 -0.82 -3.80 10.26
C GLU A 70 -1.95 -4.75 9.85
N GLY A 71 -1.64 -6.02 9.58
CA GLY A 71 -2.65 -7.05 9.34
C GLY A 71 -3.52 -7.32 10.56
N ALA A 72 -2.93 -7.45 11.74
CA ALA A 72 -3.68 -7.61 13.00
C ALA A 72 -4.56 -6.38 13.28
N ARG A 73 -4.02 -5.17 13.06
CA ARG A 73 -4.77 -3.93 13.20
C ARG A 73 -5.94 -3.85 12.20
N ALA A 74 -5.69 -4.16 10.94
CA ALA A 74 -6.72 -4.13 9.90
C ALA A 74 -7.84 -5.15 10.19
N PHE A 75 -7.48 -6.34 10.65
CA PHE A 75 -8.44 -7.37 11.06
C PHE A 75 -9.31 -6.89 12.25
N TYR A 76 -8.68 -6.33 13.29
CA TYR A 76 -9.39 -5.79 14.45
C TYR A 76 -10.36 -4.67 14.03
N MET A 77 -9.88 -3.71 13.24
CA MET A 77 -10.71 -2.57 12.80
C MET A 77 -11.86 -3.00 11.88
N ASN A 78 -11.62 -4.02 11.04
CA ASN A 78 -12.67 -4.53 10.15
C ASN A 78 -13.76 -5.33 10.88
N THR A 79 -13.44 -5.94 12.04
CA THR A 79 -14.38 -6.84 12.76
C THR A 79 -15.02 -6.19 13.97
N LEU A 80 -14.28 -5.39 14.72
CA LEU A 80 -14.70 -4.86 16.02
C LEU A 80 -14.54 -3.34 16.12
N GLY A 81 -13.75 -2.73 15.22
CA GLY A 81 -13.49 -1.30 15.25
C GLY A 81 -14.53 -0.48 14.49
N ASP A 82 -14.63 0.79 14.85
CA ASP A 82 -15.32 1.80 14.07
C ASP A 82 -14.29 2.51 13.18
N VAL A 83 -14.59 2.64 11.89
CA VAL A 83 -13.66 3.21 10.92
C VAL A 83 -14.29 4.41 10.23
N ASP A 84 -13.73 5.58 10.47
CA ASP A 84 -14.12 6.79 9.75
C ASP A 84 -13.81 6.65 8.26
N LEU A 85 -14.80 6.91 7.43
CA LEU A 85 -14.64 6.93 5.98
C LEU A 85 -14.64 8.39 5.48
N PRO A 86 -13.75 8.75 4.57
CA PRO A 86 -12.73 7.93 3.90
C PRO A 86 -11.51 7.63 4.79
N ILE A 87 -10.95 6.42 4.65
CA ILE A 87 -9.75 6.02 5.38
C ILE A 87 -8.58 6.93 4.99
N VAL A 88 -7.96 7.55 5.98
CA VAL A 88 -6.80 8.42 5.79
C VAL A 88 -5.53 7.73 6.29
N ALA A 89 -4.49 7.73 5.47
CA ALA A 89 -3.21 7.15 5.84
C ALA A 89 -2.55 7.92 6.99
N GLY A 90 -2.17 7.21 8.06
CA GLY A 90 -1.36 7.77 9.14
C GLY A 90 0.07 8.12 8.69
N MET A 91 0.80 8.90 9.49
CA MET A 91 2.16 9.36 9.16
C MET A 91 3.11 8.20 8.85
N ALA A 92 3.12 7.15 9.67
CA ALA A 92 3.97 5.98 9.44
C ALA A 92 3.71 5.29 8.08
N THR A 93 2.46 5.24 7.66
CA THR A 93 2.10 4.72 6.32
C THR A 93 2.57 5.67 5.22
N LYS A 94 2.44 6.98 5.40
CA LYS A 94 2.94 7.97 4.44
C LYS A 94 4.46 7.89 4.26
N ASP A 95 5.21 7.66 5.34
CA ASP A 95 6.66 7.50 5.29
C ASP A 95 7.06 6.28 4.46
N VAL A 96 6.42 5.14 4.68
CA VAL A 96 6.66 3.92 3.91
C VAL A 96 6.30 4.13 2.43
N VAL A 97 5.14 4.68 2.14
CA VAL A 97 4.70 4.96 0.75
C VAL A 97 5.68 5.91 0.07
N ASN A 98 6.11 6.96 0.75
CA ASN A 98 7.04 7.94 0.19
C ASN A 98 8.41 7.33 -0.11
N ALA A 99 8.92 6.46 0.77
CA ALA A 99 10.16 5.73 0.54
C ALA A 99 10.05 4.83 -0.70
N ASN A 100 8.93 4.13 -0.87
CA ASN A 100 8.68 3.27 -2.03
C ASN A 100 8.51 4.06 -3.33
N CYS A 101 7.86 5.23 -3.29
CA CYS A 101 7.81 6.15 -4.44
C CYS A 101 9.21 6.54 -4.90
N LYS A 102 10.04 6.98 -3.95
CA LYS A 102 11.43 7.39 -4.25
C LYS A 102 12.27 6.23 -4.78
N ALA A 103 12.10 5.02 -4.26
CA ALA A 103 12.84 3.84 -4.71
C ALA A 103 12.53 3.47 -6.17
N CYS A 104 11.26 3.53 -6.58
CA CYS A 104 10.85 3.25 -7.95
C CYS A 104 11.12 4.41 -8.92
N HIS A 105 10.93 5.64 -8.44
CA HIS A 105 11.08 6.86 -9.24
C HIS A 105 12.39 7.60 -9.00
N PHE A 106 13.47 6.91 -8.59
CA PHE A 106 14.74 7.53 -8.22
C PHE A 106 15.30 8.43 -9.34
N ALA A 107 15.30 7.97 -10.58
CA ALA A 107 15.84 8.71 -11.71
C ALA A 107 15.08 10.02 -12.03
N THR A 108 13.78 10.08 -11.74
CA THR A 108 12.96 11.27 -11.96
C THR A 108 13.01 12.24 -10.76
N ASN A 109 13.35 11.73 -9.57
CA ASN A 109 13.38 12.54 -8.35
C ASN A 109 14.66 13.38 -8.21
N GLU A 110 15.76 12.99 -8.84
CA GLU A 110 17.07 13.65 -8.70
C GLU A 110 17.06 15.14 -9.16
N ASN A 111 16.11 15.51 -10.02
CA ASN A 111 16.04 16.86 -10.61
C ASN A 111 14.78 17.65 -10.23
N VAL A 112 14.04 17.23 -9.20
CA VAL A 112 12.83 17.94 -8.78
C VAL A 112 13.15 18.97 -7.70
N ALA A 113 13.36 20.22 -8.10
CA ALA A 113 13.71 21.34 -7.21
C ALA A 113 12.65 21.65 -6.13
N SER A 114 11.40 21.19 -6.31
CA SER A 114 10.30 21.47 -5.38
C SER A 114 10.15 20.43 -4.26
N MET A 115 11.05 19.44 -4.17
CA MET A 115 10.98 18.39 -3.13
C MET A 115 11.14 18.94 -1.71
N ASP A 116 11.82 20.08 -1.55
CA ASP A 116 11.97 20.75 -0.24
C ASP A 116 10.68 21.43 0.23
N ALA A 117 9.80 21.83 -0.71
CA ALA A 117 8.54 22.49 -0.38
C ALA A 117 7.48 21.53 0.19
N LYS A 118 7.50 20.25 -0.25
CA LYS A 118 6.56 19.22 0.19
C LYS A 118 7.27 17.89 0.34
N PRO A 119 7.41 17.37 1.57
CA PRO A 119 8.21 16.17 1.86
C PRO A 119 7.64 14.87 1.30
N TYR A 120 6.33 14.84 1.00
CA TYR A 120 5.66 13.65 0.49
C TYR A 120 5.23 13.82 -0.96
N CYS A 121 5.58 12.85 -1.80
CA CYS A 121 5.21 12.82 -3.21
C CYS A 121 3.68 12.91 -3.41
N VAL A 122 2.93 12.27 -2.50
CA VAL A 122 1.46 12.24 -2.52
C VAL A 122 0.80 13.59 -2.23
N ASP A 123 1.53 14.56 -1.70
CA ASP A 123 0.98 15.89 -1.44
C ASP A 123 0.77 16.71 -2.74
N CYS A 124 1.55 16.38 -3.78
CA CYS A 124 1.38 16.90 -5.13
C CYS A 124 0.69 15.88 -6.05
N HIS A 125 1.15 14.61 -6.02
CA HIS A 125 0.66 13.54 -6.89
C HIS A 125 -0.54 12.79 -6.28
N ARG A 126 -1.61 13.51 -5.97
CA ARG A 126 -2.75 13.03 -5.17
C ARG A 126 -3.55 11.90 -5.83
N SER A 127 -3.53 11.76 -7.14
CA SER A 127 -4.25 10.74 -7.91
C SER A 127 -3.36 9.64 -8.48
N ALA A 128 -2.05 9.67 -8.20
CA ALA A 128 -1.11 8.70 -8.76
C ALA A 128 -1.35 7.28 -8.23
N GLN A 129 -1.59 7.15 -6.93
CA GLN A 129 -1.76 5.88 -6.23
C GLN A 129 -3.22 5.40 -6.20
N HIS A 130 -4.16 6.31 -6.00
CA HIS A 130 -5.60 6.08 -5.97
C HIS A 130 -6.32 7.21 -6.72
N MET A 131 -7.14 6.85 -7.70
CA MET A 131 -7.92 7.86 -8.41
C MET A 131 -8.91 8.53 -7.45
N ARG A 132 -8.91 9.85 -7.40
CA ARG A 132 -9.89 10.59 -6.61
C ARG A 132 -11.28 10.45 -7.22
N MET A 133 -12.22 9.97 -6.43
CA MET A 133 -13.62 9.81 -6.84
C MET A 133 -14.54 10.63 -5.93
N LYS A 134 -14.41 11.94 -5.99
CA LYS A 134 -15.44 12.81 -5.41
C LYS A 134 -16.56 13.04 -6.43
N PRO A 135 -17.82 12.99 -6.04
CA PRO A 135 -18.94 13.42 -6.88
C PRO A 135 -18.69 14.83 -7.41
N ILE A 136 -19.06 15.10 -8.65
CA ILE A 136 -18.87 16.42 -9.29
C ILE A 136 -19.49 17.55 -8.45
N SER A 137 -20.64 17.26 -7.83
CA SER A 137 -21.35 18.19 -6.93
C SER A 137 -20.57 18.59 -5.66
N THR A 138 -19.56 17.84 -5.28
CA THR A 138 -18.73 18.08 -4.07
C THR A 138 -17.29 18.48 -4.41
N ARG A 139 -16.94 18.61 -5.70
CA ARG A 139 -15.61 19.06 -6.11
C ARG A 139 -15.53 20.58 -5.98
N MET A 140 -14.58 21.04 -5.20
CA MET A 140 -14.16 22.44 -5.27
C MET A 140 -13.20 22.62 -6.45
N VAL A 141 -13.15 23.81 -7.04
CA VAL A 141 -12.27 24.15 -8.18
C VAL A 141 -10.79 23.86 -7.90
N ALA A 142 -10.39 23.84 -6.63
CA ALA A 142 -9.01 23.52 -6.19
C ALA A 142 -8.71 22.00 -6.08
N ASP A 143 -9.65 21.14 -6.42
CA ASP A 143 -9.49 19.67 -6.35
C ASP A 143 -9.06 19.04 -7.71
N GLU A 144 -8.78 19.87 -8.76
CA GLU A 144 -8.27 19.45 -10.05
C GLU A 144 -6.75 19.22 -10.06
#